data_5f79333775628019acab262ccb723d8c
#
_entry.id   5f79333775628019acab262ccb723d8c
#
_cell.length_a   1.000
_cell.length_b   1.000
_cell.length_c   1.000
_cell.angle_alpha   90.00
_cell.angle_beta   90.00
_cell.angle_gamma   90.00
#
_symmetry.space_group_name_H-M   'P 1'
#
loop_
_entity.id
_entity.type
_entity.pdbx_description
1 polymer ?
#
loop_
_entity_poly.entity_id
_entity_poly.type
_entity_poly.pdbx_seq_one_letter_code
_entity_poly.pdbx_strand_id
1 'polypeptide(L)'
;IPTIYMLIIGIVLAVIAAIIWLLVWHTRYTGRFIGGTVLAVIMIAILAFGGFYINKTRSAISNISGETTEVTQMAVYVKSDDAADSVEATAGYTYGILSSLDRENTDGAVAHLNSQFGTEVQTKEYAGLTELADGILNGEVNAMLLNSGYLSVYEDMDGYTDFSTKIKEVGTVEVESTIQSAEESTPVEPITTANGGKVYTIYLSGIDTRGEMT
;
A
#
# COMPACT_ATOMS: atom_id res chain seq x y z
N ILE A 1 15.67 -1.21 16.12
CA ILE A 1 16.98 -0.57 16.47
C ILE A 1 17.72 -1.55 17.34
N PRO A 2 18.96 -1.98 17.00
CA PRO A 2 19.73 -2.90 17.83
C PRO A 2 19.84 -2.38 19.26
N THR A 3 19.62 -3.26 20.24
CA THR A 3 19.60 -2.95 21.68
C THR A 3 20.86 -2.21 22.17
N ILE A 4 21.98 -2.42 21.47
CA ILE A 4 23.27 -1.77 21.79
C ILE A 4 23.21 -0.24 21.62
N TYR A 5 22.47 0.30 20.62
CA TYR A 5 22.33 1.74 20.44
C TYR A 5 21.42 2.37 21.49
N MET A 6 20.38 1.67 21.95
CA MET A 6 19.54 2.12 23.07
C MET A 6 20.36 2.21 24.36
N LEU A 7 21.25 1.26 24.59
CA LEU A 7 22.11 1.24 25.77
C LEU A 7 23.13 2.39 25.73
N ILE A 8 23.73 2.65 24.57
CA ILE A 8 24.65 3.77 24.36
C ILE A 8 23.95 5.12 24.60
N ILE A 9 22.76 5.32 24.03
CA ILE A 9 21.98 6.56 24.24
C ILE A 9 21.60 6.71 25.71
N GLY A 10 21.19 5.64 26.39
CA GLY A 10 20.88 5.65 27.81
C GLY A 10 22.06 6.08 28.69
N ILE A 11 23.26 5.55 28.39
CA ILE A 11 24.50 5.93 29.11
C ILE A 11 24.86 7.39 28.87
N VAL A 12 24.78 7.87 27.63
CA VAL A 12 25.06 9.28 27.31
C VAL A 12 24.10 10.21 28.04
N LEU A 13 22.81 9.90 28.07
CA LEU A 13 21.81 10.68 28.80
C LEU A 13 22.05 10.67 30.30
N ALA A 14 22.43 9.53 30.88
CA ALA A 14 22.75 9.41 32.30
C ALA A 14 23.99 10.23 32.67
N VAL A 15 25.03 10.26 31.85
CA VAL A 15 26.24 11.06 32.02
C VAL A 15 25.89 12.57 32.00
N ILE A 16 25.11 13.00 31.03
CA ILE A 16 24.67 14.39 30.91
C ILE A 16 23.82 14.79 32.13
N ALA A 17 22.89 13.95 32.57
CA ALA A 17 22.09 14.20 33.79
C ALA A 17 22.96 14.29 35.02
N ALA A 18 23.98 13.44 35.17
CA ALA A 18 24.93 13.51 36.29
C ALA A 18 25.76 14.80 36.27
N ILE A 19 26.19 15.28 35.11
CA ILE A 19 26.92 16.54 34.97
C ILE A 19 26.03 17.71 35.35
N ILE A 20 24.78 17.76 34.91
CA ILE A 20 23.81 18.80 35.27
C ILE A 20 23.56 18.79 36.79
N TRP A 21 23.37 17.58 37.37
CA TRP A 21 23.16 17.45 38.82
C TRP A 21 24.37 17.91 39.61
N LEU A 22 25.61 17.60 39.22
CA LEU A 22 26.84 18.07 39.84
C LEU A 22 27.02 19.59 39.74
N LEU A 23 26.67 20.18 38.58
CA LEU A 23 26.70 21.63 38.36
C LEU A 23 25.68 22.36 39.26
N VAL A 24 24.49 21.81 39.44
CA VAL A 24 23.43 22.43 40.30
C VAL A 24 23.75 22.23 41.78
N TRP A 25 24.24 21.05 42.20
CA TRP A 25 24.45 20.77 43.63
C TRP A 25 25.70 21.45 44.20
N HIS A 26 26.80 21.57 43.44
CA HIS A 26 28.09 22.07 43.97
C HIS A 26 28.25 23.59 43.87
N THR A 27 27.19 24.36 43.56
CA THR A 27 27.36 25.78 43.25
C THR A 27 26.82 26.69 44.36
N ARG A 28 27.76 27.41 45.03
CA ARG A 28 27.49 28.56 45.90
C ARG A 28 27.31 29.88 45.11
N TYR A 29 27.40 29.86 43.78
CA TYR A 29 27.33 31.07 42.95
C TYR A 29 26.04 31.07 42.10
N THR A 30 25.20 32.08 42.28
CA THR A 30 23.89 32.25 41.62
C THR A 30 23.95 32.17 40.10
N GLY A 31 25.04 32.66 39.47
CA GLY A 31 25.19 32.63 38.02
C GLY A 31 25.35 31.23 37.42
N ARG A 32 26.01 30.30 38.14
CA ARG A 32 26.18 28.90 37.71
C ARG A 32 24.88 28.11 37.88
N PHE A 33 24.09 28.40 38.89
CA PHE A 33 22.77 27.81 39.09
C PHE A 33 21.83 28.15 37.94
N ILE A 34 21.79 29.44 37.55
CA ILE A 34 20.97 29.88 36.40
C ILE A 34 21.43 29.19 35.11
N GLY A 35 22.74 29.08 34.85
CA GLY A 35 23.28 28.40 33.69
C GLY A 35 22.90 26.91 33.64
N GLY A 36 22.99 26.21 34.78
CA GLY A 36 22.59 24.79 34.87
C GLY A 36 21.10 24.58 34.64
N THR A 37 20.26 25.47 35.15
CA THR A 37 18.80 25.39 34.96
C THR A 37 18.41 25.64 33.52
N VAL A 38 19.00 26.63 32.84
CA VAL A 38 18.77 26.91 31.42
C VAL A 38 19.17 25.71 30.57
N LEU A 39 20.33 25.13 30.87
CA LEU A 39 20.81 23.94 30.15
C LEU A 39 19.88 22.72 30.34
N ALA A 40 19.36 22.53 31.55
CA ALA A 40 18.38 21.48 31.85
C ALA A 40 17.06 21.66 31.05
N VAL A 41 16.55 22.89 30.97
CA VAL A 41 15.33 23.21 30.20
C VAL A 41 15.54 22.96 28.71
N ILE A 42 16.71 23.34 28.17
CA ILE A 42 17.05 23.06 26.76
C ILE A 42 17.11 21.56 26.51
N MET A 43 17.71 20.78 27.40
CA MET A 43 17.78 19.33 27.29
C MET A 43 16.39 18.68 27.32
N ILE A 44 15.51 19.12 28.20
CA ILE A 44 14.12 18.65 28.27
C ILE A 44 13.40 18.95 26.94
N ALA A 45 13.58 20.16 26.41
CA ALA A 45 12.98 20.52 25.11
C ALA A 45 13.48 19.65 23.97
N ILE A 46 14.80 19.36 23.89
CA ILE A 46 15.39 18.47 22.89
C ILE A 46 14.84 17.05 23.02
N LEU A 47 14.72 16.53 24.25
CA LEU A 47 14.17 15.18 24.47
C LEU A 47 12.69 15.08 24.12
N ALA A 48 11.90 16.10 24.45
CA ALA A 48 10.48 16.16 24.08
C ALA A 48 10.31 16.23 22.56
N PHE A 49 11.10 17.05 21.88
CA PHE A 49 11.09 17.19 20.43
C PHE A 49 11.56 15.90 19.74
N GLY A 50 12.64 15.29 20.23
CA GLY A 50 13.16 14.01 19.76
C GLY A 50 12.15 12.88 19.92
N GLY A 51 11.48 12.79 21.09
CA GLY A 51 10.42 11.82 21.35
C GLY A 51 9.23 11.98 20.41
N PHE A 52 8.82 13.22 20.13
CA PHE A 52 7.75 13.51 19.17
C PHE A 52 8.12 13.06 17.76
N TYR A 53 9.35 13.34 17.30
CA TYR A 53 9.82 12.89 15.99
C TYR A 53 9.96 11.37 15.88
N ILE A 54 10.47 10.71 16.93
CA ILE A 54 10.57 9.24 16.96
C ILE A 54 9.17 8.61 16.87
N ASN A 55 8.19 9.14 17.59
CA ASN A 55 6.83 8.62 17.52
C ASN A 55 6.20 8.82 16.13
N LYS A 56 6.42 9.99 15.51
CA LYS A 56 5.94 10.26 14.14
C LYS A 56 6.63 9.37 13.10
N THR A 57 7.94 9.14 13.24
CA THR A 57 8.71 8.24 12.38
C THR A 57 8.28 6.79 12.57
N ARG A 58 7.98 6.37 13.81
CA ARG A 58 7.48 5.03 14.10
C ARG A 58 6.10 4.78 13.46
N SER A 59 5.21 5.77 13.49
CA SER A 59 3.92 5.71 12.79
C SER A 59 4.10 5.65 11.27
N ALA A 60 5.06 6.39 10.71
CA ALA A 60 5.38 6.32 9.29
C ALA A 60 5.98 4.96 8.89
N ILE A 61 6.85 4.38 9.73
CA ILE A 61 7.46 3.07 9.48
C ILE A 61 6.44 1.93 9.71
N SER A 62 5.53 2.05 10.70
CA SER A 62 4.47 1.05 10.88
C SER A 62 3.48 1.03 9.72
N ASN A 63 3.29 2.17 9.06
CA ASN A 63 2.51 2.24 7.80
C ASN A 63 3.26 1.65 6.59
N ILE A 64 4.58 1.47 6.69
CA ILE A 64 5.40 0.84 5.63
C ILE A 64 5.69 -0.64 5.95
N SER A 65 5.72 -1.02 7.23
CA SER A 65 6.06 -2.38 7.69
C SER A 65 4.90 -3.16 8.29
N GLY A 66 3.75 -2.52 8.51
CA GLY A 66 2.50 -3.16 8.87
C GLY A 66 1.57 -3.07 7.69
N GLU A 67 0.79 -4.09 7.46
CA GLU A 67 -0.25 -4.23 6.47
C GLU A 67 -0.47 -2.93 5.65
N THR A 68 0.17 -2.84 4.49
CA THR A 68 -0.06 -1.71 3.59
C THR A 68 -1.46 -1.92 3.04
N THR A 69 -2.43 -1.20 3.57
CA THR A 69 -3.75 -1.15 2.96
C THR A 69 -3.58 -0.40 1.64
N GLU A 70 -3.62 -1.11 0.55
CA GLU A 70 -3.72 -0.51 -0.76
C GLU A 70 -5.20 -0.28 -1.06
N VAL A 71 -5.54 0.97 -1.36
CA VAL A 71 -6.88 1.34 -1.81
C VAL A 71 -6.89 1.23 -3.33
N THR A 72 -7.57 0.22 -3.83
CA THR A 72 -7.76 0.03 -5.27
C THR A 72 -9.11 0.62 -5.69
N GLN A 73 -9.11 1.42 -6.74
CA GLN A 73 -10.33 1.96 -7.33
C GLN A 73 -10.86 1.01 -8.40
N MET A 74 -11.96 0.35 -8.08
CA MET A 74 -12.71 -0.49 -9.02
C MET A 74 -13.83 0.35 -9.64
N ALA A 75 -13.73 0.59 -10.95
CA ALA A 75 -14.69 1.40 -11.68
C ALA A 75 -15.79 0.54 -12.28
N VAL A 76 -16.99 1.09 -12.27
CA VAL A 76 -18.17 0.52 -12.95
C VAL A 76 -18.35 1.24 -14.29
N TYR A 77 -18.23 0.49 -15.36
CA TYR A 77 -18.40 0.98 -16.72
C TYR A 77 -19.69 0.41 -17.33
N VAL A 78 -20.38 1.24 -18.09
CA VAL A 78 -21.49 0.83 -18.93
C VAL A 78 -21.22 1.29 -20.38
N LYS A 79 -22.03 0.85 -21.34
CA LYS A 79 -21.92 1.38 -22.72
C LYS A 79 -22.17 2.88 -22.74
N SER A 80 -21.51 3.59 -23.63
CA SER A 80 -21.60 5.06 -23.71
C SER A 80 -23.03 5.56 -23.99
N ASP A 81 -23.88 4.74 -24.63
CA ASP A 81 -25.29 5.01 -24.94
C ASP A 81 -26.25 4.52 -23.85
N ASP A 82 -25.76 3.90 -22.78
CA ASP A 82 -26.59 3.44 -21.65
C ASP A 82 -27.19 4.60 -20.89
N ALA A 83 -28.39 4.41 -20.34
CA ALA A 83 -29.10 5.44 -19.58
C ALA A 83 -28.62 5.61 -18.13
N ALA A 84 -27.84 4.67 -17.60
CA ALA A 84 -27.32 4.75 -16.24
C ALA A 84 -26.24 5.82 -16.12
N ASP A 85 -26.37 6.74 -15.16
CA ASP A 85 -25.44 7.82 -14.88
C ASP A 85 -24.84 7.73 -13.45
N SER A 86 -25.18 6.67 -12.70
CA SER A 86 -24.63 6.39 -11.38
C SER A 86 -24.60 4.90 -11.11
N VAL A 87 -23.82 4.49 -10.11
CA VAL A 87 -23.71 3.08 -9.70
C VAL A 87 -25.08 2.55 -9.24
N GLU A 88 -25.88 3.35 -8.55
CA GLU A 88 -27.20 2.95 -8.06
C GLU A 88 -28.16 2.61 -9.21
N ALA A 89 -28.02 3.30 -10.36
CA ALA A 89 -28.85 3.03 -11.53
C ALA A 89 -28.55 1.67 -12.16
N THR A 90 -27.45 1.03 -11.81
CA THR A 90 -27.02 -0.28 -12.32
C THR A 90 -27.41 -1.46 -11.43
N ALA A 91 -28.24 -1.24 -10.38
CA ALA A 91 -28.57 -2.26 -9.37
C ALA A 91 -29.21 -3.55 -9.93
N GLY A 92 -29.83 -3.49 -11.10
CA GLY A 92 -30.42 -4.66 -11.76
C GLY A 92 -29.59 -5.23 -12.92
N TYR A 93 -28.36 -4.75 -13.11
CA TYR A 93 -27.51 -5.12 -14.22
C TYR A 93 -26.76 -6.42 -13.97
N THR A 94 -26.38 -7.10 -15.05
CA THR A 94 -25.41 -8.18 -15.01
C THR A 94 -24.02 -7.58 -15.24
N TYR A 95 -23.11 -7.83 -14.31
CA TYR A 95 -21.75 -7.30 -14.32
C TYR A 95 -20.78 -8.31 -14.94
N GLY A 96 -20.06 -7.88 -15.95
CA GLY A 96 -18.88 -8.60 -16.44
C GLY A 96 -17.71 -8.39 -15.49
N ILE A 97 -17.08 -9.46 -15.08
CA ILE A 97 -15.91 -9.47 -14.18
C ILE A 97 -14.81 -10.37 -14.72
N LEU A 98 -13.57 -10.15 -14.32
CA LEU A 98 -12.45 -11.03 -14.65
C LEU A 98 -12.39 -12.23 -13.70
N SER A 99 -12.16 -13.42 -14.25
CA SER A 99 -12.17 -14.66 -13.46
C SER A 99 -10.95 -14.84 -12.57
N SER A 100 -9.79 -14.30 -12.96
CA SER A 100 -8.52 -14.51 -12.25
C SER A 100 -7.71 -13.24 -12.04
N LEU A 101 -7.71 -12.32 -13.01
CA LEU A 101 -6.96 -11.09 -12.92
C LEU A 101 -7.63 -10.15 -11.91
N ASP A 102 -6.86 -9.68 -10.91
CA ASP A 102 -7.32 -8.76 -9.87
C ASP A 102 -8.55 -9.27 -9.08
N ARG A 103 -8.58 -10.59 -8.85
CA ARG A 103 -9.75 -11.27 -8.28
C ARG A 103 -10.13 -10.79 -6.89
N GLU A 104 -9.15 -10.56 -6.03
CA GLU A 104 -9.39 -10.10 -4.66
C GLU A 104 -10.10 -8.75 -4.63
N ASN A 105 -9.63 -7.79 -5.43
CA ASN A 105 -10.27 -6.48 -5.54
C ASN A 105 -11.64 -6.58 -6.22
N THR A 106 -11.78 -7.46 -7.21
CA THR A 106 -13.07 -7.71 -7.87
C THR A 106 -14.10 -8.26 -6.90
N ASP A 107 -13.75 -9.26 -6.09
CA ASP A 107 -14.64 -9.85 -5.09
C ASP A 107 -15.00 -8.84 -3.98
N GLY A 108 -14.03 -8.01 -3.56
CA GLY A 108 -14.27 -6.91 -2.63
C GLY A 108 -15.27 -5.88 -3.18
N ALA A 109 -15.11 -5.49 -4.44
CA ALA A 109 -16.02 -4.55 -5.09
C ALA A 109 -17.41 -5.13 -5.28
N VAL A 110 -17.55 -6.40 -5.65
CA VAL A 110 -18.84 -7.09 -5.74
C VAL A 110 -19.52 -7.14 -4.37
N ALA A 111 -18.80 -7.45 -3.30
CA ALA A 111 -19.33 -7.43 -1.95
C ALA A 111 -19.82 -6.04 -1.52
N HIS A 112 -19.09 -4.99 -1.90
CA HIS A 112 -19.49 -3.61 -1.66
C HIS A 112 -20.78 -3.27 -2.40
N LEU A 113 -20.89 -3.61 -3.70
CA LEU A 113 -22.10 -3.40 -4.49
C LEU A 113 -23.29 -4.16 -3.93
N ASN A 114 -23.11 -5.41 -3.49
CA ASN A 114 -24.15 -6.20 -2.82
C ASN A 114 -24.68 -5.51 -1.56
N SER A 115 -23.77 -4.94 -0.76
CA SER A 115 -24.14 -4.19 0.44
C SER A 115 -24.86 -2.89 0.12
N GLN A 116 -24.42 -2.17 -0.92
CA GLN A 116 -25.01 -0.92 -1.35
C GLN A 116 -26.42 -1.10 -1.92
N PHE A 117 -26.63 -2.15 -2.74
CA PHE A 117 -27.94 -2.42 -3.34
C PHE A 117 -28.89 -3.21 -2.44
N GLY A 118 -28.36 -3.83 -1.37
CA GLY A 118 -29.14 -4.70 -0.49
C GLY A 118 -29.58 -6.02 -1.15
N THR A 119 -29.02 -6.34 -2.31
CA THR A 119 -29.29 -7.55 -3.10
C THR A 119 -28.00 -8.03 -3.75
N GLU A 120 -27.92 -9.33 -4.02
CA GLU A 120 -26.79 -9.92 -4.73
C GLU A 120 -26.80 -9.48 -6.21
N VAL A 121 -25.69 -8.92 -6.69
CA VAL A 121 -25.52 -8.56 -8.10
C VAL A 121 -25.24 -9.80 -8.93
N GLN A 122 -25.79 -9.84 -10.13
CA GLN A 122 -25.51 -10.91 -11.08
C GLN A 122 -24.16 -10.64 -11.75
N THR A 123 -23.29 -11.64 -11.75
CA THR A 123 -21.96 -11.54 -12.35
C THR A 123 -21.77 -12.58 -13.46
N LYS A 124 -21.02 -12.21 -14.49
CA LYS A 124 -20.54 -13.12 -15.54
C LYS A 124 -19.02 -13.01 -15.64
N GLU A 125 -18.35 -14.13 -15.52
CA GLU A 125 -16.89 -14.20 -15.53
C GLU A 125 -16.35 -14.31 -16.95
N TYR A 126 -15.23 -13.59 -17.19
CA TYR A 126 -14.48 -13.63 -18.44
C TYR A 126 -13.01 -13.96 -18.15
N ALA A 127 -12.37 -14.70 -19.04
CA ALA A 127 -11.01 -15.16 -18.83
C ALA A 127 -9.95 -14.05 -19.03
N GLY A 128 -10.28 -13.05 -19.86
CA GLY A 128 -9.35 -11.96 -20.18
C GLY A 128 -10.04 -10.65 -20.50
N LEU A 129 -9.22 -9.61 -20.63
CA LEU A 129 -9.66 -8.25 -20.91
C LEU A 129 -10.42 -8.13 -22.24
N THR A 130 -9.94 -8.79 -23.29
CA THR A 130 -10.59 -8.76 -24.61
C THR A 130 -11.98 -9.38 -24.59
N GLU A 131 -12.12 -10.54 -23.93
CA GLU A 131 -13.42 -11.20 -23.79
C GLU A 131 -14.41 -10.37 -22.98
N LEU A 132 -13.92 -9.69 -21.92
CA LEU A 132 -14.73 -8.79 -21.12
C LEU A 132 -15.20 -7.57 -21.93
N ALA A 133 -14.30 -6.97 -22.73
CA ALA A 133 -14.65 -5.87 -23.63
C ALA A 133 -15.67 -6.29 -24.68
N ASP A 134 -15.49 -7.45 -25.29
CA ASP A 134 -16.45 -8.00 -26.24
C ASP A 134 -17.80 -8.28 -25.59
N GLY A 135 -17.78 -8.80 -24.36
CA GLY A 135 -18.99 -9.08 -23.58
C GLY A 135 -19.86 -7.85 -23.36
N ILE A 136 -19.26 -6.72 -22.98
CA ILE A 136 -20.02 -5.48 -22.80
C ILE A 136 -20.44 -4.87 -24.14
N LEU A 137 -19.56 -4.84 -25.14
CA LEU A 137 -19.88 -4.27 -26.44
C LEU A 137 -21.00 -5.05 -27.17
N ASN A 138 -21.02 -6.38 -27.05
CA ASN A 138 -22.04 -7.24 -27.63
C ASN A 138 -23.33 -7.27 -26.81
N GLY A 139 -23.36 -6.66 -25.61
CA GLY A 139 -24.55 -6.64 -24.75
C GLY A 139 -24.80 -7.96 -24.01
N GLU A 140 -23.77 -8.80 -23.84
CA GLU A 140 -23.86 -10.03 -23.03
C GLU A 140 -23.93 -9.69 -21.53
N VAL A 141 -23.35 -8.55 -21.14
CA VAL A 141 -23.45 -7.93 -19.82
C VAL A 141 -23.85 -6.46 -19.98
N ASN A 142 -24.46 -5.90 -18.96
CA ASN A 142 -24.93 -4.52 -18.97
C ASN A 142 -23.90 -3.55 -18.38
N ALA A 143 -23.09 -4.04 -17.44
CA ALA A 143 -22.03 -3.29 -16.81
C ALA A 143 -20.75 -4.11 -16.78
N MET A 144 -19.61 -3.45 -16.62
CA MET A 144 -18.30 -4.05 -16.44
C MET A 144 -17.69 -3.48 -15.14
N LEU A 145 -17.23 -4.35 -14.28
CA LEU A 145 -16.48 -3.98 -13.07
C LEU A 145 -15.00 -4.26 -13.30
N LEU A 146 -14.21 -3.21 -13.31
CA LEU A 146 -12.80 -3.30 -13.66
C LEU A 146 -11.98 -2.29 -12.85
N ASN A 147 -10.78 -2.68 -12.45
CA ASN A 147 -9.82 -1.74 -11.90
C ASN A 147 -9.52 -0.64 -12.94
N SER A 148 -9.66 0.62 -12.53
CA SER A 148 -9.53 1.79 -13.41
C SER A 148 -8.19 1.84 -14.16
N GLY A 149 -7.13 1.27 -13.58
CA GLY A 149 -5.81 1.19 -14.19
C GLY A 149 -5.75 0.34 -15.47
N TYR A 150 -6.69 -0.61 -15.64
CA TYR A 150 -6.70 -1.45 -16.86
C TYR A 150 -7.31 -0.77 -18.09
N LEU A 151 -7.96 0.38 -17.93
CA LEU A 151 -8.54 1.08 -19.08
C LEU A 151 -7.45 1.51 -20.08
N SER A 152 -6.30 1.96 -19.58
CA SER A 152 -5.16 2.32 -20.43
C SER A 152 -4.58 1.13 -21.21
N VAL A 153 -4.72 -0.10 -20.69
CA VAL A 153 -4.25 -1.29 -21.37
C VAL A 153 -5.02 -1.53 -22.67
N TYR A 154 -6.31 -1.22 -22.69
CA TYR A 154 -7.12 -1.34 -23.92
C TYR A 154 -6.67 -0.35 -25.02
N GLU A 155 -6.18 0.85 -24.64
CA GLU A 155 -5.70 1.83 -25.58
C GLU A 155 -4.45 1.36 -26.35
N ASP A 156 -3.67 0.46 -25.72
CA ASP A 156 -2.47 -0.16 -26.33
C ASP A 156 -2.78 -1.49 -27.03
N MET A 157 -4.04 -1.98 -26.98
CA MET A 157 -4.42 -3.26 -27.59
C MET A 157 -4.97 -3.07 -29.00
N ASP A 158 -4.44 -3.84 -29.95
CA ASP A 158 -4.93 -3.86 -31.33
C ASP A 158 -6.44 -4.20 -31.37
N GLY A 159 -7.22 -3.34 -31.99
CA GLY A 159 -8.68 -3.49 -32.12
C GLY A 159 -9.51 -2.92 -30.96
N TYR A 160 -8.87 -2.44 -29.87
CA TYR A 160 -9.54 -1.84 -28.72
C TYR A 160 -9.09 -0.41 -28.41
N THR A 161 -8.28 0.20 -29.26
CA THR A 161 -7.75 1.57 -29.07
C THR A 161 -8.83 2.64 -28.90
N ASP A 162 -10.04 2.40 -29.38
CA ASP A 162 -11.22 3.28 -29.23
C ASP A 162 -12.23 2.77 -28.17
N PHE A 163 -11.85 1.76 -27.40
CA PHE A 163 -12.75 1.12 -26.40
C PHE A 163 -13.23 2.11 -25.35
N SER A 164 -12.35 2.99 -24.85
CA SER A 164 -12.68 4.01 -23.87
C SER A 164 -13.76 5.00 -24.36
N THR A 165 -13.91 5.18 -25.69
CA THR A 165 -14.99 6.02 -26.25
C THR A 165 -16.34 5.33 -26.34
N LYS A 166 -16.36 3.99 -26.29
CA LYS A 166 -17.57 3.16 -26.42
C LYS A 166 -18.21 2.84 -25.09
N ILE A 167 -17.53 3.14 -23.99
CA ILE A 167 -18.01 2.95 -22.64
C ILE A 167 -17.97 4.28 -21.88
N LYS A 168 -18.69 4.36 -20.77
CA LYS A 168 -18.62 5.46 -19.81
C LYS A 168 -18.52 4.90 -18.39
N GLU A 169 -17.77 5.60 -17.54
CA GLU A 169 -17.71 5.34 -16.12
C GLU A 169 -18.94 5.94 -15.43
N VAL A 170 -19.62 5.16 -14.61
CA VAL A 170 -20.78 5.62 -13.83
C VAL A 170 -20.46 5.75 -12.35
N GLY A 171 -19.29 5.34 -11.93
CA GLY A 171 -18.74 5.56 -10.60
C GLY A 171 -17.67 4.54 -10.23
N THR A 172 -17.06 4.74 -9.06
CA THR A 172 -16.00 3.90 -8.52
C THR A 172 -16.38 3.32 -7.17
N VAL A 173 -15.87 2.13 -6.90
CA VAL A 173 -15.90 1.47 -5.60
C VAL A 173 -14.49 1.37 -5.09
N GLU A 174 -14.22 1.91 -3.92
CA GLU A 174 -12.92 1.77 -3.27
C GLU A 174 -12.86 0.44 -2.52
N VAL A 175 -11.86 -0.36 -2.84
CA VAL A 175 -11.58 -1.63 -2.18
C VAL A 175 -10.27 -1.50 -1.43
N GLU A 176 -10.33 -1.71 -0.12
CA GLU A 176 -9.14 -1.81 0.71
C GLU A 176 -8.66 -3.26 0.67
N SER A 177 -7.52 -3.50 0.02
CA SER A 177 -6.83 -4.78 0.08
C SER A 177 -5.62 -4.69 1.01
N THR A 178 -5.51 -5.66 1.91
CA THR A 178 -4.34 -5.78 2.77
C THR A 178 -3.27 -6.53 2.01
N ILE A 179 -2.31 -5.81 1.44
CA ILE A 179 -1.10 -6.47 0.96
C ILE A 179 -0.31 -6.89 2.19
N GLN A 180 -0.36 -8.17 2.53
CA GLN A 180 0.70 -8.74 3.34
C GLN A 180 1.97 -8.58 2.53
N SER A 181 2.81 -7.61 2.91
CA SER A 181 4.19 -7.57 2.42
C SER A 181 4.72 -8.99 2.55
N ALA A 182 5.12 -9.55 1.41
CA ALA A 182 5.68 -10.90 1.39
C ALA A 182 6.59 -11.04 2.60
N GLU A 183 6.26 -11.96 3.50
CA GLU A 183 6.99 -12.22 4.72
C GLU A 183 8.46 -12.09 4.38
N GLU A 184 9.16 -11.22 5.12
CA GLU A 184 10.61 -11.16 5.10
C GLU A 184 11.06 -12.62 5.16
N SER A 185 11.49 -13.13 4.01
CA SER A 185 11.87 -14.53 3.88
C SER A 185 12.84 -14.81 5.01
N THR A 186 12.42 -15.60 5.99
CA THR A 186 13.29 -16.09 7.04
C THR A 186 14.59 -16.48 6.37
N PRO A 187 15.76 -15.97 6.83
CA PRO A 187 17.03 -16.31 6.21
C PRO A 187 17.09 -17.82 6.09
N VAL A 188 17.00 -18.33 4.88
CA VAL A 188 17.10 -19.78 4.63
C VAL A 188 18.49 -20.16 5.09
N GLU A 189 18.59 -20.95 6.16
CA GLU A 189 19.87 -21.47 6.59
C GLU A 189 20.53 -22.21 5.43
N PRO A 190 21.79 -21.94 5.14
CA PRO A 190 22.47 -22.54 3.99
C PRO A 190 22.50 -24.07 4.16
N ILE A 191 21.91 -24.77 3.18
CA ILE A 191 21.98 -26.24 3.12
C ILE A 191 23.44 -26.61 2.93
N THR A 192 24.02 -27.33 3.89
CA THR A 192 25.37 -27.87 3.78
C THR A 192 25.36 -29.08 2.86
N THR A 193 26.17 -29.08 1.83
CA THR A 193 26.40 -30.27 0.99
C THR A 193 27.21 -31.30 1.75
N ALA A 194 27.15 -32.58 1.36
CA ALA A 194 27.88 -33.69 1.97
C ALA A 194 29.42 -33.47 2.04
N ASN A 195 29.98 -32.53 1.27
CA ASN A 195 31.39 -32.15 1.25
C ASN A 195 31.68 -30.81 1.99
N GLY A 196 30.77 -30.32 2.84
CA GLY A 196 30.97 -29.09 3.62
C GLY A 196 30.87 -27.79 2.85
N GLY A 197 30.45 -27.82 1.58
CA GLY A 197 30.20 -26.62 0.78
C GLY A 197 28.83 -25.99 1.16
N LYS A 198 28.81 -24.67 1.22
CA LYS A 198 27.56 -23.91 1.42
C LYS A 198 26.88 -23.68 0.08
N VAL A 199 25.62 -24.05 -0.04
CA VAL A 199 24.79 -23.77 -1.22
C VAL A 199 23.94 -22.54 -0.92
N TYR A 200 24.02 -21.55 -1.81
CA TYR A 200 23.18 -20.34 -1.75
C TYR A 200 22.20 -20.37 -2.93
N THR A 201 20.93 -20.20 -2.66
CA THR A 201 19.93 -19.95 -3.70
C THR A 201 19.85 -18.44 -3.93
N ILE A 202 20.28 -17.97 -5.10
CA ILE A 202 20.20 -16.57 -5.48
C ILE A 202 18.99 -16.40 -6.37
N TYR A 203 18.04 -15.57 -5.96
CA TYR A 203 16.91 -15.16 -6.79
C TYR A 203 17.33 -13.92 -7.59
N LEU A 204 17.48 -14.06 -8.89
CA LEU A 204 17.73 -12.95 -9.80
C LEU A 204 16.41 -12.53 -10.45
N SER A 205 15.82 -11.43 -9.97
CA SER A 205 14.76 -10.75 -10.68
C SER A 205 15.38 -9.73 -11.63
N GLY A 206 15.37 -10.00 -12.93
CA GLY A 206 15.82 -9.05 -13.96
C GLY A 206 14.61 -8.34 -14.57
N ILE A 207 14.69 -7.04 -14.70
CA ILE A 207 13.81 -6.29 -15.61
C ILE A 207 14.39 -6.55 -17.01
N ASP A 208 13.65 -7.28 -17.85
CA ASP A 208 14.01 -7.48 -19.26
C ASP A 208 13.72 -6.17 -20.02
N THR A 209 14.70 -5.28 -20.05
CA THR A 209 14.69 -4.16 -20.98
C THR A 209 15.20 -4.68 -22.32
N ARG A 210 14.31 -5.14 -23.17
CA ARG A 210 14.64 -5.38 -24.58
C ARG A 210 14.91 -4.05 -25.24
N GLY A 211 16.17 -3.65 -25.24
CA GLY A 211 16.65 -2.59 -26.08
C GLY A 211 16.49 -3.02 -27.55
N GLU A 212 15.95 -2.10 -28.38
CA GLU A 212 15.92 -2.29 -29.83
C GLU A 212 17.31 -2.68 -30.33
N MET A 213 17.40 -3.85 -30.98
CA MET A 213 18.55 -4.18 -31.79
C MET A 213 18.41 -3.44 -33.12
N THR A 214 19.22 -2.42 -33.29
CA THR A 214 19.48 -1.80 -34.61
C THR A 214 20.36 -2.70 -35.44
#